data_e1b5edd77e5cfccf6e75f8a64514c42e
#
_entry.id   e1b5edd77e5cfccf6e75f8a64514c42e
#
_cell.length_a   1.000
_cell.length_b   1.000
_cell.length_c   1.000
_cell.angle_alpha   90.00
_cell.angle_beta   90.00
_cell.angle_gamma   90.00
#
_symmetry.space_group_name_H-M   'P 1'
#
loop_
_entity.id
_entity.type
_entity.pdbx_description
1 polymer ?
#
loop_
_entity_poly.entity_id
_entity_poly.type
_entity_poly.pdbx_seq_one_letter_code
_entity_poly.pdbx_strand_id
1 'polypeptide(L)'
;MPIRKVWRESRSRFFFILGALLLATAATVFYNGTAEQVVIESKDFHEAGVRAISGFLFVLWSFAAVFLGLGGFLRERAVGTVDYTLSLPISRTRWFLYRSLNGALQSMAAALIPALAVPVMAALFGGDYPVGDAFLLGLRLGLGGMLFYSIGLLASTLFAGDFTSAGIGIALVFAVNNSTRVIESLRRLNLQDAIIPIYVIDPPYLIRGQMPWNGIAFSLALSLALSAWAWKVTVARDF
;
A
#
# COMPACT_ATOMS: atom_id res chain seq x y z
N MET A 1 11.88 -15.98 -19.83
CA MET A 1 10.71 -15.05 -19.75
C MET A 1 9.98 -15.11 -18.40
N PRO A 2 10.69 -14.98 -17.27
CA PRO A 2 10.10 -15.13 -15.94
C PRO A 2 9.14 -14.00 -15.55
N ILE A 3 9.39 -12.77 -16.02
CA ILE A 3 8.55 -11.59 -15.72
C ILE A 3 7.10 -11.80 -16.20
N ARG A 4 6.90 -12.40 -17.38
CA ARG A 4 5.54 -12.67 -17.89
C ARG A 4 4.77 -13.67 -17.01
N LYS A 5 5.45 -14.68 -16.43
CA LYS A 5 4.84 -15.63 -15.50
C LYS A 5 4.38 -14.91 -14.23
N VAL A 6 5.29 -14.16 -13.58
CA VAL A 6 5.01 -13.42 -12.37
C VAL A 6 3.84 -12.45 -12.56
N TRP A 7 3.82 -11.70 -13.68
CA TRP A 7 2.71 -10.81 -14.02
C TRP A 7 1.38 -11.57 -14.20
N ARG A 8 1.38 -12.68 -14.94
CA ARG A 8 0.16 -13.47 -15.17
C ARG A 8 -0.44 -14.01 -13.86
N GLU A 9 0.39 -14.39 -12.91
CA GLU A 9 -0.05 -14.90 -11.60
C GLU A 9 -0.61 -13.81 -10.69
N SER A 10 -0.07 -12.60 -10.76
CA SER A 10 -0.47 -11.49 -9.88
C SER A 10 -1.55 -10.58 -10.47
N ARG A 11 -1.73 -10.57 -11.81
CA ARG A 11 -2.59 -9.61 -12.50
C ARG A 11 -4.06 -9.64 -12.04
N SER A 12 -4.63 -10.84 -11.84
CA SER A 12 -6.04 -10.97 -11.43
C SER A 12 -6.26 -10.38 -10.04
N ARG A 13 -5.35 -10.63 -9.10
CA ARG A 13 -5.38 -10.01 -7.76
C ARG A 13 -5.20 -8.50 -7.85
N PHE A 14 -4.24 -8.04 -8.65
CA PHE A 14 -4.00 -6.62 -8.83
C PHE A 14 -5.22 -5.89 -9.39
N PHE A 15 -5.85 -6.39 -10.46
CA PHE A 15 -7.03 -5.75 -11.04
C PHE A 15 -8.24 -5.81 -10.10
N PHE A 16 -8.42 -6.90 -9.35
CA PHE A 16 -9.47 -6.98 -8.35
C PHE A 16 -9.26 -5.93 -7.24
N ILE A 17 -8.05 -5.83 -6.69
CA ILE A 17 -7.70 -4.86 -5.67
C ILE A 17 -7.84 -3.43 -6.20
N LEU A 18 -7.33 -3.16 -7.40
CA LEU A 18 -7.44 -1.86 -8.04
C LEU A 18 -8.90 -1.45 -8.27
N GLY A 19 -9.73 -2.37 -8.75
CA GLY A 19 -11.17 -2.16 -8.92
C GLY A 19 -11.87 -1.86 -7.60
N ALA A 20 -11.55 -2.62 -6.54
CA ALA A 20 -12.09 -2.37 -5.20
C ALA A 20 -11.68 -1.00 -4.65
N LEU A 21 -10.40 -0.61 -4.82
CA LEU A 21 -9.91 0.71 -4.40
C LEU A 21 -10.58 1.85 -5.19
N LEU A 22 -10.75 1.70 -6.50
CA LEU A 22 -11.44 2.69 -7.34
C LEU A 22 -12.92 2.82 -6.95
N LEU A 23 -13.61 1.72 -6.71
CA LEU A 23 -15.01 1.74 -6.25
C LEU A 23 -15.12 2.38 -4.87
N ALA A 24 -14.22 2.07 -3.96
CA ALA A 24 -14.17 2.67 -2.64
C ALA A 24 -13.89 4.18 -2.70
N THR A 25 -12.97 4.61 -3.56
CA THR A 25 -12.68 6.03 -3.81
C THR A 25 -13.92 6.74 -4.38
N ALA A 26 -14.56 6.14 -5.39
CA ALA A 26 -15.79 6.69 -5.97
C ALA A 26 -16.90 6.81 -4.93
N ALA A 27 -17.13 5.78 -4.12
CA ALA A 27 -18.13 5.79 -3.06
C ALA A 27 -17.85 6.90 -2.03
N THR A 28 -16.57 7.10 -1.65
CA THR A 28 -16.18 8.13 -0.69
C THR A 28 -16.37 9.53 -1.25
N VAL A 29 -15.98 9.76 -2.51
CA VAL A 29 -16.19 11.04 -3.21
C VAL A 29 -17.67 11.32 -3.36
N PHE A 30 -18.47 10.32 -3.77
CA PHE A 30 -19.93 10.44 -3.90
C PHE A 30 -20.58 10.77 -2.56
N TYR A 31 -20.26 10.03 -1.49
CA TYR A 31 -20.84 10.26 -0.17
C TYR A 31 -20.56 11.67 0.35
N ASN A 32 -19.32 12.11 0.25
CA ASN A 32 -18.94 13.46 0.69
C ASN A 32 -19.56 14.56 -0.21
N GLY A 33 -19.62 14.33 -1.52
CA GLY A 33 -20.28 15.26 -2.45
C GLY A 33 -21.78 15.41 -2.21
N THR A 34 -22.47 14.36 -1.75
CA THR A 34 -23.91 14.42 -1.46
C THR A 34 -24.22 14.92 -0.05
N ALA A 35 -23.38 14.66 0.94
CA ALA A 35 -23.59 15.11 2.31
C ALA A 35 -23.48 16.64 2.47
N GLU A 36 -22.79 17.30 1.56
CA GLU A 36 -22.49 18.73 1.64
C GLU A 36 -23.52 19.67 1.02
N GLN A 37 -24.50 19.19 0.33
CA GLN A 37 -25.63 20.06 -0.07
C GLN A 37 -26.35 20.70 1.13
N VAL A 38 -25.97 20.36 2.36
CA VAL A 38 -26.69 20.79 3.56
C VAL A 38 -26.00 21.87 4.39
N VAL A 39 -24.68 21.94 4.46
CA VAL A 39 -24.03 22.98 5.31
C VAL A 39 -22.53 23.13 5.01
N ILE A 40 -21.96 24.07 4.36
CA ILE A 40 -20.66 24.67 4.73
C ILE A 40 -20.06 25.51 3.58
N GLU A 41 -19.47 26.68 3.92
CA GLU A 41 -18.69 27.55 3.06
C GLU A 41 -17.51 26.83 2.40
N SER A 42 -17.20 27.19 1.16
CA SER A 42 -16.35 26.48 0.21
C SER A 42 -14.90 26.09 0.66
N LYS A 43 -14.39 26.69 1.74
CA LYS A 43 -13.04 26.37 2.25
C LYS A 43 -13.00 25.11 3.12
N ASP A 44 -14.06 24.87 3.88
CA ASP A 44 -14.11 23.71 4.81
C ASP A 44 -14.41 22.42 4.07
N PHE A 45 -15.04 22.51 2.88
CA PHE A 45 -15.31 21.38 1.97
C PHE A 45 -14.04 20.66 1.55
N HIS A 46 -13.07 21.40 1.04
CA HIS A 46 -11.82 20.84 0.54
C HIS A 46 -11.07 20.07 1.64
N GLU A 47 -11.03 20.63 2.86
CA GLU A 47 -10.37 19.96 4.00
C GLU A 47 -11.07 18.70 4.47
N ALA A 48 -12.40 18.75 4.63
CA ALA A 48 -13.17 17.61 5.13
C ALA A 48 -13.18 16.46 4.11
N GLY A 49 -13.35 16.76 2.83
CA GLY A 49 -13.30 15.79 1.75
C GLY A 49 -11.93 15.14 1.62
N VAL A 50 -10.86 15.94 1.66
CA VAL A 50 -9.47 15.44 1.63
C VAL A 50 -9.20 14.52 2.82
N ARG A 51 -9.63 14.87 4.03
CA ARG A 51 -9.47 14.04 5.23
C ARG A 51 -10.17 12.70 5.10
N ALA A 52 -11.43 12.71 4.68
CA ALA A 52 -12.24 11.51 4.55
C ALA A 52 -11.70 10.56 3.48
N ILE A 53 -11.39 11.09 2.28
CA ILE A 53 -10.85 10.32 1.17
C ILE A 53 -9.50 9.72 1.54
N SER A 54 -8.61 10.55 2.09
CA SER A 54 -7.26 10.11 2.40
C SER A 54 -7.22 9.08 3.53
N GLY A 55 -7.98 9.26 4.61
CA GLY A 55 -8.06 8.31 5.71
C GLY A 55 -8.62 6.96 5.29
N PHE A 56 -9.73 6.96 4.55
CA PHE A 56 -10.36 5.74 4.08
C PHE A 56 -9.51 5.01 3.03
N LEU A 57 -9.01 5.74 2.04
CA LEU A 57 -8.13 5.21 1.01
C LEU A 57 -6.87 4.61 1.60
N PHE A 58 -6.30 5.26 2.63
CA PHE A 58 -5.14 4.75 3.34
C PHE A 58 -5.39 3.39 3.98
N VAL A 59 -6.49 3.23 4.73
CA VAL A 59 -6.80 1.97 5.42
C VAL A 59 -6.98 0.85 4.39
N LEU A 60 -7.77 1.06 3.36
CA LEU A 60 -7.98 0.07 2.31
C LEU A 60 -6.71 -0.24 1.54
N TRP A 61 -5.94 0.79 1.21
CA TRP A 61 -4.69 0.61 0.48
C TRP A 61 -3.64 -0.13 1.32
N SER A 62 -3.56 0.11 2.63
CA SER A 62 -2.62 -0.60 3.50
C SER A 62 -2.88 -2.11 3.53
N PHE A 63 -4.15 -2.53 3.56
CA PHE A 63 -4.51 -3.94 3.40
C PHE A 63 -4.20 -4.45 1.99
N ALA A 64 -4.54 -3.67 0.97
CA ALA A 64 -4.24 -4.01 -0.41
C ALA A 64 -2.74 -4.23 -0.64
N ALA A 65 -1.88 -3.39 -0.06
CA ALA A 65 -0.43 -3.51 -0.13
C ALA A 65 0.06 -4.82 0.50
N VAL A 66 -0.48 -5.22 1.66
CA VAL A 66 -0.20 -6.53 2.27
C VAL A 66 -0.58 -7.65 1.32
N PHE A 67 -1.80 -7.64 0.75
CA PHE A 67 -2.25 -8.68 -0.18
C PHE A 67 -1.41 -8.76 -1.45
N LEU A 68 -0.92 -7.64 -1.97
CA LEU A 68 0.01 -7.61 -3.09
C LEU A 68 1.39 -8.17 -2.75
N GLY A 69 1.80 -8.07 -1.47
CA GLY A 69 3.02 -8.70 -0.95
C GLY A 69 2.92 -10.22 -0.80
N LEU A 70 1.69 -10.77 -0.69
CA LEU A 70 1.49 -12.20 -0.51
C LEU A 70 1.89 -13.02 -1.74
N GLY A 71 2.38 -14.21 -1.47
CA GLY A 71 2.81 -15.19 -2.46
C GLY A 71 4.25 -15.63 -2.18
N GLY A 72 4.84 -16.42 -3.05
CA GLY A 72 6.19 -16.93 -2.87
C GLY A 72 6.24 -18.44 -2.95
N PHE A 73 7.40 -19.01 -2.70
CA PHE A 73 7.60 -20.45 -2.81
C PHE A 73 6.71 -21.28 -1.88
N LEU A 74 6.43 -20.77 -0.67
CA LEU A 74 5.55 -21.48 0.26
C LEU A 74 4.11 -21.63 -0.28
N ARG A 75 3.61 -20.60 -0.97
CA ARG A 75 2.33 -20.68 -1.65
C ARG A 75 2.39 -21.63 -2.83
N GLU A 76 3.44 -21.54 -3.67
CA GLU A 76 3.62 -22.43 -4.81
C GLU A 76 3.72 -23.88 -4.35
N ARG A 77 4.37 -24.15 -3.21
CA ARG A 77 4.40 -25.46 -2.57
C ARG A 77 3.01 -25.92 -2.13
N ALA A 78 2.24 -25.05 -1.50
CA ALA A 78 0.87 -25.37 -1.07
C ALA A 78 -0.06 -25.67 -2.25
N VAL A 79 0.17 -25.06 -3.42
CA VAL A 79 -0.60 -25.29 -4.65
C VAL A 79 0.01 -26.41 -5.52
N GLY A 80 1.17 -26.97 -5.14
CA GLY A 80 1.86 -28.03 -5.88
C GLY A 80 2.56 -27.58 -7.16
N THR A 81 2.87 -26.27 -7.30
CA THR A 81 3.54 -25.72 -8.50
C THR A 81 5.01 -25.39 -8.28
N VAL A 82 5.54 -25.67 -7.08
CA VAL A 82 6.92 -25.35 -6.71
C VAL A 82 7.95 -26.07 -7.59
N ASP A 83 7.73 -27.34 -7.90
CA ASP A 83 8.66 -28.15 -8.71
C ASP A 83 8.80 -27.57 -10.13
N TYR A 84 7.70 -27.10 -10.71
CA TYR A 84 7.75 -26.40 -12.00
C TYR A 84 8.56 -25.10 -11.91
N THR A 85 8.43 -24.34 -10.83
CA THR A 85 9.18 -23.09 -10.65
C THR A 85 10.67 -23.37 -10.43
N LEU A 86 11.01 -24.43 -9.66
CA LEU A 86 12.39 -24.83 -9.40
C LEU A 86 13.07 -25.47 -10.62
N SER A 87 12.30 -26.05 -11.56
CA SER A 87 12.85 -26.60 -12.82
C SER A 87 13.24 -25.51 -13.83
N LEU A 88 12.82 -24.25 -13.61
CA LEU A 88 13.22 -23.14 -14.48
C LEU A 88 14.70 -22.81 -14.28
N PRO A 89 15.47 -22.50 -15.35
CA PRO A 89 16.89 -22.15 -15.26
C PRO A 89 17.08 -20.72 -14.72
N ILE A 90 16.56 -20.45 -13.53
CA ILE A 90 16.58 -19.12 -12.89
C ILE A 90 17.02 -19.30 -11.43
N SER A 91 17.98 -18.50 -10.99
CA SER A 91 18.38 -18.50 -9.57
C SER A 91 17.22 -18.02 -8.68
N ARG A 92 17.13 -18.57 -7.46
CA ARG A 92 16.13 -18.17 -6.44
C ARG A 92 16.15 -16.66 -6.17
N THR A 93 17.33 -16.05 -6.16
CA THR A 93 17.51 -14.61 -6.02
C THR A 93 16.84 -13.83 -7.16
N ARG A 94 17.07 -14.21 -8.41
CA ARG A 94 16.44 -13.55 -9.55
C ARG A 94 14.93 -13.70 -9.54
N TRP A 95 14.43 -14.88 -9.21
CA TRP A 95 13.00 -15.13 -9.09
C TRP A 95 12.39 -14.23 -8.00
N PHE A 96 13.01 -14.17 -6.81
CA PHE A 96 12.58 -13.30 -5.72
C PHE A 96 12.56 -11.82 -6.13
N LEU A 97 13.62 -11.34 -6.79
CA LEU A 97 13.71 -9.96 -7.27
C LEU A 97 12.60 -9.62 -8.29
N TYR A 98 12.38 -10.47 -9.28
CA TYR A 98 11.31 -10.23 -10.25
C TYR A 98 9.93 -10.16 -9.59
N ARG A 99 9.68 -11.00 -8.61
CA ARG A 99 8.44 -11.04 -7.89
C ARG A 99 8.27 -9.82 -6.98
N SER A 100 9.28 -9.49 -6.18
CA SER A 100 9.22 -8.34 -5.27
C SER A 100 9.12 -7.01 -6.01
N LEU A 101 9.86 -6.84 -7.10
CA LEU A 101 9.76 -5.65 -7.93
C LEU A 101 8.38 -5.53 -8.60
N ASN A 102 7.86 -6.61 -9.16
CA ASN A 102 6.53 -6.59 -9.76
C ASN A 102 5.44 -6.25 -8.73
N GLY A 103 5.50 -6.83 -7.53
CA GLY A 103 4.55 -6.53 -6.47
C GLY A 103 4.69 -5.10 -5.93
N ALA A 104 5.91 -4.60 -5.79
CA ALA A 104 6.17 -3.22 -5.40
C ALA A 104 5.61 -2.21 -6.43
N LEU A 105 5.81 -2.47 -7.72
CA LEU A 105 5.23 -1.66 -8.80
C LEU A 105 3.70 -1.71 -8.80
N GLN A 106 3.11 -2.87 -8.57
CA GLN A 106 1.65 -3.01 -8.43
C GLN A 106 1.13 -2.26 -7.21
N SER A 107 1.84 -2.31 -6.07
CA SER A 107 1.49 -1.57 -4.87
C SER A 107 1.56 -0.06 -5.09
N MET A 108 2.59 0.43 -5.78
CA MET A 108 2.71 1.83 -6.17
C MET A 108 1.57 2.25 -7.12
N ALA A 109 1.27 1.45 -8.13
CA ALA A 109 0.17 1.72 -9.06
C ALA A 109 -1.19 1.72 -8.34
N ALA A 110 -1.40 0.80 -7.39
CA ALA A 110 -2.60 0.73 -6.57
C ALA A 110 -2.76 1.94 -5.62
N ALA A 111 -1.68 2.66 -5.29
CA ALA A 111 -1.74 3.92 -4.57
C ALA A 111 -2.03 5.11 -5.52
N LEU A 112 -1.31 5.18 -6.64
CA LEU A 112 -1.36 6.32 -7.54
C LEU A 112 -2.66 6.39 -8.35
N ILE A 113 -3.13 5.25 -8.89
CA ILE A 113 -4.28 5.26 -9.79
C ILE A 113 -5.57 5.72 -9.10
N PRO A 114 -5.95 5.20 -7.91
CA PRO A 114 -7.13 5.69 -7.20
C PRO A 114 -6.98 7.15 -6.75
N ALA A 115 -5.79 7.57 -6.31
CA ALA A 115 -5.55 8.96 -5.94
C ALA A 115 -5.73 9.91 -7.14
N LEU A 116 -5.18 9.58 -8.30
CA LEU A 116 -5.34 10.36 -9.53
C LEU A 116 -6.76 10.31 -10.11
N ALA A 117 -7.57 9.33 -9.72
CA ALA A 117 -8.97 9.27 -10.11
C ALA A 117 -9.84 10.27 -9.30
N VAL A 118 -9.38 10.73 -8.12
CA VAL A 118 -10.13 11.68 -7.26
C VAL A 118 -10.49 12.97 -7.99
N PRO A 119 -9.58 13.70 -8.66
CA PRO A 119 -9.94 14.91 -9.39
C PRO A 119 -11.00 14.70 -10.46
N VAL A 120 -10.91 13.59 -11.21
CA VAL A 120 -11.86 13.26 -12.26
C VAL A 120 -13.23 12.98 -11.65
N MET A 121 -13.28 12.23 -10.56
CA MET A 121 -14.52 11.92 -9.85
C MET A 121 -15.12 13.18 -9.20
N ALA A 122 -14.31 14.03 -8.56
CA ALA A 122 -14.76 15.28 -7.97
C ALA A 122 -15.40 16.20 -9.00
N ALA A 123 -14.78 16.34 -10.17
CA ALA A 123 -15.33 17.16 -11.27
C ALA A 123 -16.73 16.70 -11.75
N LEU A 124 -17.01 15.39 -11.69
CA LEU A 124 -18.34 14.85 -12.03
C LEU A 124 -19.45 15.32 -11.06
N PHE A 125 -19.08 15.72 -9.84
CA PHE A 125 -19.99 16.21 -8.80
C PHE A 125 -19.90 17.74 -8.61
N GLY A 126 -19.23 18.45 -9.53
CA GLY A 126 -19.09 19.91 -9.47
C GLY A 126 -18.06 20.40 -8.45
N GLY A 127 -17.26 19.49 -7.88
CA GLY A 127 -16.14 19.81 -7.00
C GLY A 127 -14.85 20.04 -7.77
N ASP A 128 -13.93 20.80 -7.18
CA ASP A 128 -12.59 21.02 -7.72
C ASP A 128 -11.54 20.41 -6.76
N TYR A 129 -10.77 19.45 -7.25
CA TYR A 129 -9.67 18.84 -6.51
C TYR A 129 -8.39 18.97 -7.33
N PRO A 130 -7.35 19.65 -6.82
CA PRO A 130 -6.11 19.85 -7.58
C PRO A 130 -5.41 18.54 -7.94
N VAL A 131 -5.09 18.33 -9.21
CA VAL A 131 -4.38 17.14 -9.69
C VAL A 131 -3.02 16.98 -9.02
N GLY A 132 -2.35 18.10 -8.69
CA GLY A 132 -1.08 18.10 -7.96
C GLY A 132 -1.20 17.45 -6.58
N ASP A 133 -2.26 17.77 -5.84
CA ASP A 133 -2.51 17.22 -4.50
C ASP A 133 -2.87 15.73 -4.58
N ALA A 134 -3.64 15.34 -5.58
CA ALA A 134 -3.93 13.94 -5.87
C ALA A 134 -2.65 13.13 -6.15
N PHE A 135 -1.76 13.67 -6.97
CA PHE A 135 -0.48 13.04 -7.26
C PHE A 135 0.40 12.92 -6.01
N LEU A 136 0.51 13.98 -5.21
CA LEU A 136 1.25 13.97 -3.95
C LEU A 136 0.65 12.98 -2.95
N LEU A 137 -0.68 12.88 -2.86
CA LEU A 137 -1.37 11.88 -2.05
C LEU A 137 -0.97 10.45 -2.48
N GLY A 138 -1.05 10.17 -3.79
CA GLY A 138 -0.68 8.87 -4.34
C GLY A 138 0.79 8.52 -4.11
N LEU A 139 1.70 9.49 -4.25
CA LEU A 139 3.13 9.30 -3.95
C LEU A 139 3.37 9.02 -2.46
N ARG A 140 2.72 9.75 -1.57
CA ARG A 140 2.83 9.53 -0.11
C ARG A 140 2.36 8.14 0.26
N LEU A 141 1.17 7.74 -0.20
CA LEU A 141 0.65 6.39 0.03
C LEU A 141 1.61 5.34 -0.54
N GLY A 142 2.04 5.49 -1.77
CA GLY A 142 2.91 4.53 -2.45
C GLY A 142 4.28 4.40 -1.81
N LEU A 143 4.99 5.50 -1.59
CA LEU A 143 6.34 5.50 -1.02
C LEU A 143 6.34 5.28 0.49
N GLY A 144 5.53 6.06 1.22
CA GLY A 144 5.43 5.97 2.67
C GLY A 144 4.86 4.64 3.13
N GLY A 145 3.92 4.08 2.38
CA GLY A 145 3.28 2.81 2.71
C GLY A 145 3.95 1.57 2.13
N MET A 146 5.09 1.68 1.44
CA MET A 146 5.85 0.52 0.94
C MET A 146 6.22 -0.46 2.06
N LEU A 147 6.26 0.02 3.30
CA LEU A 147 6.42 -0.78 4.50
C LEU A 147 5.35 -1.90 4.60
N PHE A 148 4.07 -1.58 4.33
CA PHE A 148 2.98 -2.55 4.43
C PHE A 148 3.10 -3.65 3.37
N TYR A 149 3.54 -3.28 2.16
CA TYR A 149 3.89 -4.26 1.13
C TYR A 149 4.99 -5.21 1.61
N SER A 150 6.05 -4.68 2.22
CA SER A 150 7.18 -5.48 2.70
C SER A 150 6.81 -6.37 3.89
N ILE A 151 5.88 -5.95 4.75
CA ILE A 151 5.30 -6.79 5.81
C ILE A 151 4.58 -7.99 5.17
N GLY A 152 3.74 -7.76 4.15
CA GLY A 152 3.08 -8.84 3.42
C GLY A 152 4.05 -9.80 2.75
N LEU A 153 5.10 -9.26 2.11
CA LEU A 153 6.16 -10.03 1.47
C LEU A 153 6.90 -10.92 2.48
N LEU A 154 7.29 -10.37 3.63
CA LEU A 154 7.95 -11.12 4.69
C LEU A 154 7.02 -12.18 5.29
N ALA A 155 5.79 -11.83 5.61
CA ALA A 155 4.80 -12.77 6.13
C ALA A 155 4.61 -13.96 5.18
N SER A 156 4.54 -13.72 3.86
CA SER A 156 4.41 -14.78 2.86
C SER A 156 5.63 -15.68 2.73
N THR A 157 6.80 -15.22 3.18
CA THR A 157 8.02 -16.04 3.21
C THR A 157 8.18 -16.84 4.49
N LEU A 158 7.58 -16.38 5.59
CA LEU A 158 7.69 -17.03 6.91
C LEU A 158 6.61 -18.09 7.13
N PHE A 159 5.39 -17.85 6.66
CA PHE A 159 4.23 -18.67 6.96
C PHE A 159 3.68 -19.37 5.70
N ALA A 160 3.34 -20.65 5.86
CA ALA A 160 2.69 -21.43 4.81
C ALA A 160 1.17 -21.16 4.85
N GLY A 161 0.63 -20.77 3.69
CA GLY A 161 -0.80 -20.49 3.54
C GLY A 161 -1.14 -19.01 3.41
N ASP A 162 -1.97 -18.72 2.42
CA ASP A 162 -2.34 -17.34 2.08
C ASP A 162 -3.11 -16.67 3.22
N PHE A 163 -4.05 -17.40 3.87
CA PHE A 163 -4.86 -16.84 4.95
C PHE A 163 -4.04 -16.52 6.21
N THR A 164 -3.13 -17.43 6.60
CA THR A 164 -2.25 -17.21 7.77
C THR A 164 -1.33 -16.02 7.53
N SER A 165 -0.69 -15.97 6.36
CA SER A 165 0.20 -14.86 5.99
C SER A 165 -0.55 -13.54 5.90
N ALA A 166 -1.77 -13.53 5.35
CA ALA A 166 -2.63 -12.35 5.28
C ALA A 166 -3.05 -11.88 6.67
N GLY A 167 -3.53 -12.81 7.52
CA GLY A 167 -3.96 -12.49 8.88
C GLY A 167 -2.83 -11.89 9.72
N ILE A 168 -1.63 -12.47 9.66
CA ILE A 168 -0.44 -11.95 10.36
C ILE A 168 -0.02 -10.60 9.77
N GLY A 169 0.00 -10.46 8.45
CA GLY A 169 0.31 -9.20 7.79
C GLY A 169 -0.65 -8.07 8.20
N ILE A 170 -1.95 -8.34 8.21
CA ILE A 170 -2.98 -7.41 8.66
C ILE A 170 -2.82 -7.07 10.15
N ALA A 171 -2.59 -8.07 11.01
CA ALA A 171 -2.37 -7.84 12.44
C ALA A 171 -1.15 -6.95 12.69
N LEU A 172 -0.06 -7.13 11.93
CA LEU A 172 1.13 -6.28 12.00
C LEU A 172 0.83 -4.85 11.53
N VAL A 173 0.03 -4.68 10.47
CA VAL A 173 -0.41 -3.33 10.03
C VAL A 173 -1.21 -2.65 11.13
N PHE A 174 -2.15 -3.35 11.77
CA PHE A 174 -2.86 -2.80 12.92
C PHE A 174 -1.94 -2.48 14.09
N ALA A 175 -0.99 -3.35 14.40
CA ALA A 175 -0.01 -3.12 15.46
C ALA A 175 0.84 -1.88 15.17
N VAL A 176 1.33 -1.72 13.94
CA VAL A 176 2.09 -0.53 13.50
C VAL A 176 1.21 0.72 13.61
N ASN A 177 -0.03 0.68 13.13
CA ASN A 177 -0.92 1.84 13.20
C ASN A 177 -1.30 2.26 14.62
N ASN A 178 -1.39 1.30 15.54
CA ASN A 178 -1.75 1.58 16.94
C ASN A 178 -0.54 1.82 17.84
N SER A 179 0.64 1.30 17.51
CA SER A 179 1.85 1.43 18.33
C SER A 179 2.25 2.89 18.56
N THR A 180 2.02 3.76 17.60
CA THR A 180 2.34 5.18 17.68
C THR A 180 1.45 5.96 18.65
N ARG A 181 0.23 5.47 18.92
CA ARG A 181 -0.63 6.04 19.96
C ARG A 181 -0.16 5.68 21.36
N VAL A 182 0.58 4.56 21.50
CA VAL A 182 1.01 4.01 22.78
C VAL A 182 2.43 4.45 23.15
N ILE A 183 3.29 4.71 22.14
CA ILE A 183 4.71 4.99 22.38
C ILE A 183 5.01 6.47 22.12
N GLU A 184 4.91 7.28 23.17
CA GLU A 184 5.23 8.71 23.12
C GLU A 184 6.68 9.02 22.70
N SER A 185 7.59 8.06 22.88
CA SER A 185 8.97 8.15 22.39
C SER A 185 9.10 8.12 20.87
N LEU A 186 8.22 7.43 20.15
CA LEU A 186 8.17 7.47 18.68
C LEU A 186 7.68 8.82 18.17
N ARG A 187 6.83 9.50 18.94
CA ARG A 187 6.39 10.86 18.67
C ARG A 187 7.54 11.88 18.73
N ARG A 188 8.46 11.72 19.67
CA ARG A 188 9.65 12.60 19.80
C ARG A 188 10.64 12.46 18.65
N LEU A 189 10.64 11.32 17.97
CA LEU A 189 11.53 11.05 16.83
C LEU A 189 10.92 11.45 15.48
N ASN A 190 9.73 12.09 15.47
CA ASN A 190 8.95 12.37 14.24
C ASN A 190 8.75 11.13 13.34
N LEU A 191 8.86 9.93 13.92
CA LEU A 191 8.66 8.68 13.19
C LEU A 191 7.17 8.41 12.89
N GLN A 192 6.28 9.16 13.54
CA GLN A 192 4.84 9.09 13.28
C GLN A 192 4.52 9.42 11.83
N ASP A 193 5.15 10.46 11.30
CA ASP A 193 4.94 10.91 9.92
C ASP A 193 5.41 9.87 8.88
N ALA A 194 6.28 8.95 9.32
CA ALA A 194 6.82 7.87 8.52
C ALA A 194 5.99 6.59 8.55
N ILE A 195 5.61 6.20 9.78
CA ILE A 195 5.02 4.89 10.06
C ILE A 195 3.51 4.99 9.94
N ILE A 196 2.94 6.17 10.19
CA ILE A 196 1.51 6.39 10.02
C ILE A 196 1.29 7.44 8.96
N PRO A 197 1.00 7.00 7.73
CA PRO A 197 0.46 7.89 6.72
C PRO A 197 -0.82 8.64 7.16
N ILE A 198 -1.51 8.20 8.21
CA ILE A 198 -2.64 8.95 8.82
C ILE A 198 -2.20 10.33 9.34
N TYR A 199 -0.99 10.50 9.87
CA TYR A 199 -0.50 11.83 10.26
C TYR A 199 0.14 12.59 9.08
N VAL A 200 0.59 11.88 8.07
CA VAL A 200 0.96 12.47 6.76
C VAL A 200 -0.26 13.05 6.05
N ILE A 201 -1.44 12.64 6.46
CA ILE A 201 -2.77 13.13 6.08
C ILE A 201 -3.24 14.25 7.02
N ASP A 202 -2.43 14.66 8.00
CA ASP A 202 -2.77 15.83 8.77
C ASP A 202 -2.95 17.03 7.81
N PRO A 203 -4.13 17.65 7.77
CA PRO A 203 -4.53 18.64 6.77
C PRO A 203 -3.49 19.72 6.48
N PRO A 204 -2.74 20.23 7.48
CA PRO A 204 -1.71 21.23 7.23
C PRO A 204 -0.65 20.81 6.21
N TYR A 205 -0.30 19.52 6.16
CA TYR A 205 0.71 19.03 5.19
C TYR A 205 0.13 18.84 3.79
N LEU A 206 -1.11 18.37 3.68
CA LEU A 206 -1.80 18.25 2.39
C LEU A 206 -2.08 19.61 1.76
N ILE A 207 -2.56 20.56 2.58
CA ILE A 207 -2.88 21.91 2.14
C ILE A 207 -1.64 22.70 1.73
N ARG A 208 -0.48 22.44 2.37
CA ARG A 208 0.79 23.11 2.05
C ARG A 208 1.59 22.42 0.96
N GLY A 209 1.15 21.30 0.41
CA GLY A 209 1.89 20.55 -0.62
C GLY A 209 3.26 20.01 -0.15
N GLN A 210 3.50 19.93 1.16
CA GLN A 210 4.79 19.52 1.72
C GLN A 210 4.88 18.00 1.82
N MET A 211 6.03 17.45 1.44
CA MET A 211 6.31 16.01 1.54
C MET A 211 7.11 15.71 2.81
N PRO A 212 6.69 14.74 3.65
CA PRO A 212 7.42 14.30 4.84
C PRO A 212 8.61 13.40 4.46
N TRP A 213 9.64 13.98 3.83
CA TRP A 213 10.77 13.22 3.27
C TRP A 213 11.48 12.33 4.30
N ASN A 214 11.65 12.80 5.55
CA ASN A 214 12.29 12.02 6.61
C ASN A 214 11.49 10.75 6.91
N GLY A 215 10.17 10.89 6.94
CA GLY A 215 9.26 9.79 7.16
C GLY A 215 9.26 8.80 6.02
N ILE A 216 9.19 9.28 4.79
CA ILE A 216 9.27 8.45 3.60
C ILE A 216 10.61 7.70 3.55
N ALA A 217 11.73 8.39 3.82
CA ALA A 217 13.05 7.76 3.83
C ALA A 217 13.15 6.64 4.88
N PHE A 218 12.62 6.87 6.09
CA PHE A 218 12.58 5.86 7.14
C PHE A 218 11.72 4.64 6.74
N SER A 219 10.52 4.89 6.22
CA SER A 219 9.63 3.82 5.74
C SER A 219 10.28 2.99 4.63
N LEU A 220 10.94 3.63 3.66
CA LEU A 220 11.66 2.96 2.60
C LEU A 220 12.85 2.17 3.12
N ALA A 221 13.62 2.71 4.06
CA ALA A 221 14.74 2.00 4.68
C ALA A 221 14.28 0.75 5.42
N LEU A 222 13.21 0.84 6.20
CA LEU A 222 12.63 -0.30 6.90
C LEU A 222 12.04 -1.32 5.92
N SER A 223 11.37 -0.85 4.86
CA SER A 223 10.84 -1.69 3.78
C SER A 223 11.94 -2.48 3.09
N LEU A 224 13.08 -1.85 2.80
CA LEU A 224 14.25 -2.51 2.22
C LEU A 224 14.85 -3.54 3.18
N ALA A 225 14.94 -3.23 4.48
CA ALA A 225 15.42 -4.16 5.49
C ALA A 225 14.53 -5.42 5.60
N LEU A 226 13.21 -5.25 5.64
CA LEU A 226 12.25 -6.36 5.66
C LEU A 226 12.31 -7.19 4.37
N SER A 227 12.43 -6.53 3.22
CA SER A 227 12.57 -7.21 1.92
C SER A 227 13.88 -7.98 1.81
N ALA A 228 14.98 -7.43 2.34
CA ALA A 228 16.27 -8.12 2.41
C ALA A 228 16.21 -9.34 3.35
N TRP A 229 15.48 -9.23 4.45
CA TRP A 229 15.24 -10.38 5.34
C TRP A 229 14.41 -11.45 4.63
N ALA A 230 13.32 -11.08 3.99
CA ALA A 230 12.50 -11.99 3.19
C ALA A 230 13.34 -12.70 2.10
N TRP A 231 14.24 -11.98 1.43
CA TRP A 231 15.18 -12.56 0.48
C TRP A 231 16.10 -13.59 1.12
N LYS A 232 16.75 -13.26 2.24
CA LYS A 232 17.62 -14.19 2.96
C LYS A 232 16.89 -15.46 3.35
N VAL A 233 15.68 -15.35 3.91
CA VAL A 233 14.85 -16.50 4.29
C VAL A 233 14.51 -17.35 3.06
N THR A 234 14.16 -16.70 1.93
CA THR A 234 13.82 -17.41 0.69
C THR A 234 15.01 -18.18 0.10
N VAL A 235 16.22 -17.61 0.15
CA VAL A 235 17.42 -18.25 -0.40
C VAL A 235 17.94 -19.36 0.51
N ALA A 236 17.86 -19.19 1.82
CA ALA A 236 18.36 -20.14 2.81
C ALA A 236 17.48 -21.39 3.02
N ARG A 237 16.20 -21.33 2.58
CA ARG A 237 15.31 -22.50 2.71
C ARG A 237 15.57 -23.55 1.64
N ASP A 238 15.65 -24.80 2.06
CA ASP A 238 15.54 -25.96 1.18
C ASP A 238 14.06 -26.29 0.96
N PHE A 239 13.67 -26.38 -0.31
CA PHE A 239 12.31 -26.66 -0.75
C PHE A 239 12.23 -28.07 -1.32
#